data_56c9732a76be1893c91f7b9bfdc94881
#
_entry.id   56c9732a76be1893c91f7b9bfdc94881
#
_cell.length_a   1.000
_cell.length_b   1.000
_cell.length_c   1.000
_cell.angle_alpha   90.00
_cell.angle_beta   90.00
_cell.angle_gamma   90.00
#
_symmetry.space_group_name_H-M   'P 1'
#
loop_
_entity.id
_entity.type
_entity.pdbx_description
1 polymer ?
#
loop_
_entity_poly.entity_id
_entity_poly.type
_entity_poly.pdbx_seq_one_letter_code
_entity_poly.pdbx_strand_id
1 'polypeptide(L)'
;LEEQGKRVRASEAVFDHEARKVTWTERDPNQSQPPRTSALAFSEPIQDILTVIYFLRTQKLEVGKSFDVPVSDAGRVYRFSVAVVERKDLNTVLGRVNAVRIDPALFGEDGLVRARGALSIWITEDSRRLPVKAQLKVDLGTFDIKLKRVSYPEGKPSR
;
A
#
# COMPACT_ATOMS: atom_id res chain seq x y z
N LEU A 1 14.41 -3.08 -3.13
CA LEU A 1 14.54 -2.47 -1.82
C LEU A 1 15.92 -2.79 -1.25
N GLU A 2 16.62 -1.78 -0.77
CA GLU A 2 17.89 -1.95 -0.03
C GLU A 2 17.69 -1.44 1.40
N GLU A 3 18.06 -2.25 2.37
CA GLU A 3 17.96 -1.94 3.79
C GLU A 3 19.36 -1.95 4.40
N GLN A 4 19.78 -0.80 4.94
CA GLN A 4 21.09 -0.63 5.56
C GLN A 4 20.95 -0.52 7.08
N GLY A 5 21.66 -1.39 7.81
CA GLY A 5 21.71 -1.45 9.26
C GLY A 5 22.80 -2.43 9.71
N LYS A 6 22.60 -3.13 10.84
CA LYS A 6 23.49 -4.24 11.23
C LYS A 6 23.47 -5.41 10.24
N ARG A 7 22.41 -5.51 9.41
CA ARG A 7 22.28 -6.44 8.29
C ARG A 7 21.89 -5.62 7.08
N VAL A 8 22.60 -5.79 5.98
CA VAL A 8 22.26 -5.22 4.66
C VAL A 8 21.48 -6.27 3.90
N ARG A 9 20.33 -5.90 3.36
CA ARG A 9 19.50 -6.78 2.53
C ARG A 9 19.13 -6.05 1.25
N ALA A 10 19.26 -6.75 0.13
CA ALA A 10 18.73 -6.33 -1.15
C ALA A 10 17.68 -7.34 -1.57
N SER A 11 16.48 -6.88 -1.88
CA SER A 11 15.37 -7.74 -2.34
C SER A 11 14.74 -7.19 -3.60
N GLU A 12 14.32 -8.12 -4.45
CA GLU A 12 13.64 -7.85 -5.71
C GLU A 12 12.39 -8.73 -5.81
N ALA A 13 11.30 -8.17 -6.31
CA ALA A 13 10.10 -8.93 -6.67
C ALA A 13 9.79 -8.69 -8.14
N VAL A 14 9.68 -9.77 -8.90
CA VAL A 14 9.33 -9.75 -10.33
C VAL A 14 7.92 -10.33 -10.47
N PHE A 15 6.99 -9.52 -10.99
CA PHE A 15 5.62 -9.92 -11.26
C PHE A 15 5.47 -10.26 -12.75
N ASP A 16 5.32 -11.56 -13.05
CA ASP A 16 4.97 -12.05 -14.37
C ASP A 16 3.46 -12.23 -14.45
N HIS A 17 2.79 -11.27 -15.07
CA HIS A 17 1.33 -11.28 -15.20
C HIS A 17 0.83 -12.30 -16.23
N GLU A 18 1.63 -12.68 -17.23
CA GLU A 18 1.28 -13.69 -18.21
C GLU A 18 1.36 -15.08 -17.59
N ALA A 19 2.46 -15.38 -16.90
CA ALA A 19 2.63 -16.63 -16.17
C ALA A 19 1.88 -16.67 -14.84
N ARG A 20 1.25 -15.56 -14.42
CA ARG A 20 0.56 -15.42 -13.12
C ARG A 20 1.42 -15.86 -11.95
N LYS A 21 2.65 -15.37 -11.93
CA LYS A 21 3.67 -15.76 -10.96
C LYS A 21 4.42 -14.53 -10.45
N VAL A 22 4.64 -14.47 -9.15
CA VAL A 22 5.59 -13.54 -8.54
C VAL A 22 6.81 -14.30 -8.08
N THR A 23 7.99 -13.81 -8.43
CA THR A 23 9.27 -14.33 -7.98
C THR A 23 9.94 -13.30 -7.10
N TRP A 24 10.20 -13.66 -5.86
CA TRP A 24 10.91 -12.84 -4.90
C TRP A 24 12.30 -13.39 -4.66
N THR A 25 13.30 -12.51 -4.67
CA THR A 25 14.70 -12.85 -4.46
C THR A 25 15.29 -11.92 -3.41
N GLU A 26 15.94 -12.48 -2.40
CA GLU A 26 16.67 -11.74 -1.35
C GLU A 26 18.13 -12.17 -1.34
N ARG A 27 19.02 -11.19 -1.22
CA ARG A 27 20.44 -11.43 -1.03
C ARG A 27 21.00 -10.50 0.04
N ASP A 28 22.02 -10.95 0.75
CA ASP A 28 22.90 -10.09 1.54
C ASP A 28 24.10 -9.69 0.66
N PRO A 29 24.23 -8.41 0.25
CA PRO A 29 25.33 -7.97 -0.62
C PRO A 29 26.72 -8.18 -0.01
N ASN A 30 26.81 -8.31 1.31
CA ASN A 30 28.06 -8.49 2.06
C ASN A 30 28.43 -9.96 2.32
N GLN A 31 27.60 -10.88 1.86
CA GLN A 31 27.81 -12.33 2.05
C GLN A 31 27.87 -13.06 0.71
N SER A 32 28.79 -14.01 0.60
CA SER A 32 28.92 -14.85 -0.59
C SER A 32 27.88 -15.98 -0.67
N GLN A 33 26.83 -15.94 0.15
CA GLN A 33 25.77 -16.94 0.12
C GLN A 33 24.87 -16.76 -1.12
N PRO A 34 24.35 -17.86 -1.70
CA PRO A 34 23.42 -17.75 -2.83
C PRO A 34 22.15 -17.01 -2.43
N PRO A 35 21.55 -16.26 -3.34
CA PRO A 35 20.27 -15.57 -3.09
C PRO A 35 19.19 -16.57 -2.65
N ARG A 36 18.33 -16.14 -1.75
CA ARG A 36 17.11 -16.86 -1.42
C ARG A 36 16.04 -16.47 -2.42
N THR A 37 15.46 -17.45 -3.09
CA THR A 37 14.39 -17.20 -4.07
C THR A 37 13.15 -17.97 -3.66
N SER A 38 12.01 -17.31 -3.77
CA SER A 38 10.69 -17.93 -3.62
C SER A 38 9.80 -17.50 -4.78
N ALA A 39 8.95 -18.42 -5.25
CA ALA A 39 8.05 -18.15 -6.34
C ALA A 39 6.64 -18.62 -5.97
N LEU A 40 5.65 -17.74 -6.18
CA LEU A 40 4.25 -17.97 -5.85
C LEU A 40 3.38 -17.72 -7.07
N ALA A 41 2.43 -18.63 -7.32
CA ALA A 41 1.39 -18.41 -8.32
C ALA A 41 0.28 -17.54 -7.73
N PHE A 42 -0.38 -16.75 -8.57
CA PHE A 42 -1.57 -15.98 -8.21
C PHE A 42 -2.68 -16.15 -9.26
N SER A 43 -3.92 -16.19 -8.80
CA SER A 43 -5.11 -16.37 -9.66
C SER A 43 -5.84 -15.07 -9.99
N GLU A 44 -5.53 -14.00 -9.27
CA GLU A 44 -6.14 -12.68 -9.37
C GLU A 44 -5.06 -11.59 -9.39
N PRO A 45 -5.36 -10.37 -9.84
CA PRO A 45 -4.40 -9.26 -9.82
C PRO A 45 -3.84 -9.05 -8.41
N ILE A 46 -2.53 -9.24 -8.26
CA ILE A 46 -1.82 -9.08 -7.00
C ILE A 46 -1.04 -7.76 -7.00
N GLN A 47 -0.95 -7.12 -5.85
CA GLN A 47 -0.24 -5.86 -5.65
C GLN A 47 1.02 -6.09 -4.81
N ASP A 48 1.96 -5.17 -4.89
CA ASP A 48 2.97 -4.95 -3.86
C ASP A 48 2.56 -3.82 -2.90
N ILE A 49 3.38 -3.57 -1.88
CA ILE A 49 3.10 -2.51 -0.87
C ILE A 49 3.00 -1.12 -1.50
N LEU A 50 3.71 -0.85 -2.59
CA LEU A 50 3.69 0.46 -3.26
C LEU A 50 2.51 0.57 -4.22
N THR A 51 2.26 -0.47 -5.02
CA THR A 51 1.20 -0.47 -6.02
C THR A 51 -0.19 -0.59 -5.41
N VAL A 52 -0.32 -1.14 -4.20
CA VAL A 52 -1.62 -1.26 -3.53
C VAL A 52 -2.35 0.07 -3.37
N ILE A 53 -1.63 1.17 -3.12
CA ILE A 53 -2.28 2.49 -3.00
C ILE A 53 -2.89 2.97 -4.33
N TYR A 54 -2.25 2.65 -5.45
CA TYR A 54 -2.79 2.94 -6.78
C TYR A 54 -3.99 2.06 -7.10
N PHE A 55 -3.94 0.79 -6.73
CA PHE A 55 -5.06 -0.13 -6.85
C PHE A 55 -6.27 0.34 -6.05
N LEU A 56 -6.10 0.76 -4.80
CA LEU A 56 -7.17 1.30 -3.96
C LEU A 56 -7.87 2.52 -4.60
N ARG A 57 -7.14 3.33 -5.36
CA ARG A 57 -7.70 4.47 -6.09
C ARG A 57 -8.62 4.07 -7.24
N THR A 58 -8.51 2.85 -7.75
CA THR A 58 -9.37 2.33 -8.84
C THR A 58 -10.64 1.67 -8.32
N GLN A 59 -10.71 1.37 -7.02
CA GLN A 59 -11.83 0.64 -6.43
C GLN A 59 -13.06 1.54 -6.21
N LYS A 60 -14.25 0.93 -6.27
CA LYS A 60 -15.49 1.60 -5.90
C LYS A 60 -15.59 1.66 -4.38
N LEU A 61 -15.42 2.86 -3.81
CA LEU A 61 -15.42 3.07 -2.37
C LEU A 61 -16.83 3.43 -1.88
N GLU A 62 -17.61 2.42 -1.46
CA GLU A 62 -18.95 2.57 -0.90
C GLU A 62 -18.90 2.45 0.62
N VAL A 63 -19.31 3.50 1.34
CA VAL A 63 -19.34 3.49 2.81
C VAL A 63 -20.18 2.33 3.33
N GLY A 64 -19.64 1.63 4.34
CA GLY A 64 -20.24 0.43 4.93
C GLY A 64 -19.92 -0.86 4.18
N LYS A 65 -19.16 -0.81 3.10
CA LYS A 65 -18.67 -1.99 2.37
C LYS A 65 -17.21 -2.28 2.72
N SER A 66 -16.80 -3.51 2.47
CA SER A 66 -15.40 -3.94 2.53
C SER A 66 -15.07 -4.80 1.32
N PHE A 67 -13.78 -4.88 0.99
CA PHE A 67 -13.25 -5.75 -0.06
C PHE A 67 -11.85 -6.23 0.32
N ASP A 68 -11.46 -7.38 -0.21
CA ASP A 68 -10.16 -7.96 0.07
C ASP A 68 -9.14 -7.57 -1.00
N VAL A 69 -7.90 -7.37 -0.55
CA VAL A 69 -6.78 -7.03 -1.42
C VAL A 69 -5.66 -8.04 -1.22
N PRO A 70 -5.27 -8.77 -2.28
CA PRO A 70 -4.10 -9.64 -2.25
C PRO A 70 -2.83 -8.81 -2.47
N VAL A 71 -1.87 -8.95 -1.56
CA VAL A 71 -0.57 -8.26 -1.62
C VAL A 71 0.56 -9.27 -1.47
N SER A 72 1.55 -9.17 -2.35
CA SER A 72 2.79 -9.91 -2.22
C SER A 72 3.85 -9.08 -1.52
N ASP A 73 4.41 -9.64 -0.46
CA ASP A 73 5.53 -9.07 0.27
C ASP A 73 6.46 -10.15 0.78
N ALA A 74 7.78 -9.92 0.67
CA ALA A 74 8.83 -10.81 1.18
C ALA A 74 8.62 -12.29 0.80
N GLY A 75 8.18 -12.58 -0.43
CA GLY A 75 7.95 -13.93 -0.92
C GLY A 75 6.72 -14.63 -0.33
N ARG A 76 5.75 -13.88 0.19
CA ARG A 76 4.46 -14.36 0.69
C ARG A 76 3.32 -13.60 0.06
N VAL A 77 2.14 -14.18 0.05
CA VAL A 77 0.89 -13.50 -0.32
C VAL A 77 0.06 -13.31 0.94
N TYR A 78 -0.29 -12.07 1.19
CA TYR A 78 -1.20 -11.66 2.24
C TYR A 78 -2.52 -11.25 1.61
N ARG A 79 -3.61 -11.50 2.29
CA ARG A 79 -4.93 -11.01 1.92
C ARG A 79 -5.48 -10.24 3.11
N PHE A 80 -5.71 -8.97 2.94
CA PHE A 80 -6.28 -8.15 3.99
C PHE A 80 -7.55 -7.44 3.52
N SER A 81 -8.48 -7.31 4.44
CA SER A 81 -9.72 -6.59 4.18
C SER A 81 -9.49 -5.08 4.28
N VAL A 82 -10.14 -4.33 3.39
CA VAL A 82 -10.19 -2.87 3.40
C VAL A 82 -11.63 -2.44 3.66
N ALA A 83 -11.90 -1.87 4.82
CA ALA A 83 -13.20 -1.33 5.16
C ALA A 83 -13.33 0.10 4.64
N VAL A 84 -14.47 0.43 4.01
CA VAL A 84 -14.84 1.80 3.62
C VAL A 84 -15.73 2.38 4.71
N VAL A 85 -15.20 3.34 5.49
CA VAL A 85 -15.76 3.68 6.81
C VAL A 85 -16.67 4.87 6.78
N GLU A 86 -16.22 5.99 6.22
CA GLU A 86 -16.97 7.25 6.26
C GLU A 86 -16.58 8.19 5.12
N ARG A 87 -17.45 9.18 4.86
CA ARG A 87 -17.13 10.37 4.07
C ARG A 87 -16.89 11.55 4.99
N LYS A 88 -15.93 12.38 4.65
CA LYS A 88 -15.60 13.54 5.44
C LYS A 88 -15.00 14.66 4.59
N ASP A 89 -15.42 15.90 4.87
CA ASP A 89 -14.77 17.08 4.33
C ASP A 89 -13.46 17.33 5.06
N LEU A 90 -12.39 17.50 4.29
CA LEU A 90 -11.05 17.78 4.81
C LEU A 90 -10.48 19.05 4.20
N ASN A 91 -9.85 19.86 5.03
CA ASN A 91 -9.01 20.96 4.58
C ASN A 91 -7.61 20.42 4.27
N THR A 92 -7.20 20.57 3.03
CA THR A 92 -5.94 20.02 2.49
C THR A 92 -5.18 21.09 1.72
N VAL A 93 -4.00 20.75 1.22
CA VAL A 93 -3.24 21.60 0.28
C VAL A 93 -4.00 21.84 -1.05
N LEU A 94 -5.00 21.02 -1.36
CA LEU A 94 -5.86 21.16 -2.53
C LEU A 94 -7.13 22.01 -2.24
N GLY A 95 -7.22 22.64 -1.06
CA GLY A 95 -8.41 23.27 -0.55
C GLY A 95 -9.30 22.30 0.23
N ARG A 96 -10.59 22.65 0.38
CA ARG A 96 -11.59 21.78 0.98
C ARG A 96 -12.00 20.70 -0.02
N VAL A 97 -11.85 19.43 0.36
CA VAL A 97 -12.16 18.27 -0.48
C VAL A 97 -13.05 17.29 0.28
N ASN A 98 -13.97 16.63 -0.44
CA ASN A 98 -14.67 15.46 0.07
C ASN A 98 -13.74 14.25 -0.06
N ALA A 99 -13.56 13.50 1.01
CA ALA A 99 -12.71 12.32 1.05
C ALA A 99 -13.42 11.16 1.73
N VAL A 100 -13.14 9.97 1.23
CA VAL A 100 -13.58 8.69 1.82
C VAL A 100 -12.44 8.13 2.65
N ARG A 101 -12.75 7.74 3.89
CA ARG A 101 -11.82 7.00 4.75
C ARG A 101 -11.93 5.52 4.49
N ILE A 102 -10.77 4.91 4.27
CA ILE A 102 -10.61 3.46 4.22
C ILE A 102 -9.67 3.02 5.34
N ASP A 103 -9.99 1.88 5.94
CA ASP A 103 -9.21 1.28 7.01
C ASP A 103 -8.75 -0.13 6.58
N PRO A 104 -7.52 -0.28 6.05
CA PRO A 104 -6.97 -1.58 5.69
C PRO A 104 -6.53 -2.35 6.95
N ALA A 105 -6.92 -3.61 7.07
CA ALA A 105 -6.58 -4.50 8.18
C ALA A 105 -5.15 -5.07 8.00
N LEU A 106 -4.14 -4.22 8.11
CA LEU A 106 -2.73 -4.58 7.88
C LEU A 106 -2.06 -5.18 9.11
N PHE A 107 -2.56 -4.87 10.31
CA PHE A 107 -1.93 -5.19 11.59
C PHE A 107 -2.52 -6.46 12.19
N GLY A 108 -1.69 -7.22 12.92
CA GLY A 108 -2.10 -8.44 13.62
C GLY A 108 -1.06 -9.55 13.50
N GLU A 109 -1.31 -10.68 14.15
CA GLU A 109 -0.39 -11.84 14.13
C GLU A 109 -0.23 -12.42 12.72
N ASP A 110 -1.32 -12.49 11.96
CA ASP A 110 -1.35 -12.96 10.56
C ASP A 110 -1.33 -11.81 9.55
N GLY A 111 -1.22 -10.56 10.02
CA GLY A 111 -1.18 -9.37 9.17
C GLY A 111 0.14 -9.17 8.46
N LEU A 112 0.15 -8.25 7.51
CA LEU A 112 1.36 -7.78 6.83
C LEU A 112 2.34 -7.16 7.85
N VAL A 113 1.80 -6.46 8.85
CA VAL A 113 2.57 -5.87 9.96
C VAL A 113 2.24 -6.63 11.24
N ARG A 114 3.21 -7.40 11.73
CA ARG A 114 3.09 -8.19 12.96
C ARG A 114 3.30 -7.34 14.20
N ALA A 115 2.42 -6.38 14.41
CA ALA A 115 2.39 -5.47 15.54
C ALA A 115 0.96 -5.04 15.85
N ARG A 116 0.75 -4.38 16.98
CA ARG A 116 -0.52 -3.68 17.25
C ARG A 116 -0.52 -2.36 16.51
N GLY A 117 -1.63 -2.04 15.87
CA GLY A 117 -1.76 -0.79 15.17
C GLY A 117 -3.02 -0.71 14.32
N ALA A 118 -3.20 0.45 13.72
CA ALA A 118 -4.25 0.70 12.74
C ALA A 118 -3.78 1.75 11.74
N LEU A 119 -4.19 1.59 10.49
CA LEU A 119 -3.96 2.56 9.43
C LEU A 119 -5.31 3.03 8.90
N SER A 120 -5.48 4.34 8.81
CA SER A 120 -6.61 4.96 8.11
C SER A 120 -6.08 5.82 6.98
N ILE A 121 -6.70 5.76 5.81
CA ILE A 121 -6.30 6.53 4.63
C ILE A 121 -7.53 7.29 4.12
N TRP A 122 -7.38 8.57 3.80
CA TRP A 122 -8.41 9.40 3.19
C TRP A 122 -8.09 9.67 1.73
N ILE A 123 -8.98 9.25 0.84
CA ILE A 123 -8.87 9.37 -0.62
C ILE A 123 -9.95 10.33 -1.10
N THR A 124 -9.60 11.31 -1.94
CA THR A 124 -10.57 12.26 -2.50
C THR A 124 -11.61 11.54 -3.38
N GLU A 125 -12.86 12.03 -3.37
CA GLU A 125 -13.94 11.47 -4.20
C GLU A 125 -13.96 12.03 -5.63
N ASP A 126 -13.13 13.02 -5.93
CA ASP A 126 -12.99 13.55 -7.27
C ASP A 126 -12.30 12.55 -8.23
N SER A 127 -12.26 12.88 -9.52
CA SER A 127 -11.67 12.01 -10.56
C SER A 127 -10.19 11.69 -10.33
N ARG A 128 -9.48 12.50 -9.55
CA ARG A 128 -8.06 12.30 -9.25
C ARG A 128 -7.81 11.19 -8.23
N ARG A 129 -8.80 10.94 -7.33
CA ARG A 129 -8.70 9.90 -6.32
C ARG A 129 -7.39 9.95 -5.52
N LEU A 130 -7.00 11.14 -5.07
CA LEU A 130 -5.72 11.34 -4.39
C LEU A 130 -5.80 10.95 -2.91
N PRO A 131 -4.84 10.18 -2.38
CA PRO A 131 -4.67 10.02 -0.94
C PRO A 131 -4.15 11.35 -0.36
N VAL A 132 -4.97 12.01 0.45
CA VAL A 132 -4.66 13.35 1.00
C VAL A 132 -4.25 13.33 2.45
N LYS A 133 -4.61 12.26 3.16
CA LYS A 133 -4.21 12.02 4.55
C LYS A 133 -4.08 10.53 4.80
N ALA A 134 -3.10 10.15 5.62
CA ALA A 134 -3.07 8.87 6.30
C ALA A 134 -2.83 9.09 7.79
N GLN A 135 -3.39 8.23 8.64
CA GLN A 135 -3.16 8.21 10.07
C GLN A 135 -2.74 6.82 10.49
N LEU A 136 -1.56 6.72 11.06
CA LEU A 136 -0.99 5.49 11.60
C LEU A 136 -1.06 5.55 13.12
N LYS A 137 -1.74 4.60 13.74
CA LYS A 137 -1.76 4.37 15.18
C LYS A 137 -0.92 3.16 15.50
N VAL A 138 0.03 3.29 16.40
CA VAL A 138 0.88 2.22 16.92
C VAL A 138 1.11 2.45 18.41
N ASP A 139 1.72 1.49 19.11
CA ASP A 139 1.96 1.60 20.57
C ASP A 139 2.74 2.86 20.96
N LEU A 140 3.60 3.37 20.08
CA LEU A 140 4.38 4.61 20.29
C LEU A 140 3.56 5.89 20.11
N GLY A 141 2.34 5.82 19.59
CA GLY A 141 1.50 7.00 19.37
C GLY A 141 0.76 7.01 18.03
N THR A 142 0.27 8.20 17.68
CA THR A 142 -0.47 8.43 16.44
C THR A 142 0.31 9.37 15.54
N PHE A 143 0.51 8.97 14.30
CA PHE A 143 1.24 9.72 13.27
C PHE A 143 0.28 10.14 12.16
N ASP A 144 0.20 11.44 11.89
CA ASP A 144 -0.56 11.99 10.76
C ASP A 144 0.38 12.29 9.59
N ILE A 145 0.10 11.67 8.46
CA ILE A 145 0.77 11.91 7.18
C ILE A 145 -0.20 12.68 6.30
N LYS A 146 0.22 13.83 5.77
CA LYS A 146 -0.63 14.70 4.95
C LYS A 146 0.04 15.02 3.63
N LEU A 147 -0.75 15.04 2.56
CA LEU A 147 -0.31 15.51 1.26
C LEU A 147 0.15 16.97 1.36
N LYS A 148 1.38 17.27 0.93
CA LYS A 148 1.94 18.64 0.94
C LYS A 148 1.93 19.31 -0.44
N ARG A 149 2.07 18.54 -1.51
CA ARG A 149 2.15 19.07 -2.87
C ARG A 149 1.78 18.00 -3.88
N VAL A 150 1.15 18.41 -4.96
CA VAL A 150 0.97 17.60 -6.18
C VAL A 150 1.61 18.35 -7.33
N SER A 151 2.42 17.66 -8.11
CA SER A 151 2.97 18.19 -9.36
C SER A 151 2.54 17.27 -10.50
N TYR A 152 2.21 17.86 -11.62
CA TYR A 152 1.89 17.14 -12.85
C TYR A 152 3.05 17.32 -13.82
N PRO A 153 3.39 16.30 -14.63
CA PRO A 153 4.35 16.47 -15.72
C PRO A 153 3.88 17.60 -16.64
N GLU A 154 4.78 18.46 -17.03
CA GLU A 154 4.49 19.52 -18.02
C GLU A 154 3.93 18.88 -19.30
N GLY A 155 2.77 19.36 -19.76
CA GLY A 155 2.14 18.93 -21.02
C GLY A 155 0.80 18.19 -20.92
N LYS A 156 0.21 17.99 -19.74
CA LYS A 156 -1.19 17.56 -19.64
C LYS A 156 -2.05 18.67 -19.01
N PRO A 157 -3.01 19.26 -19.76
CA PRO A 157 -3.97 20.18 -19.17
C PRO A 157 -4.77 19.46 -18.09
N SER A 158 -4.94 20.11 -16.96
CA SER A 158 -5.88 19.68 -15.92
C SER A 158 -7.29 19.67 -16.51
N ARG A 159 -7.89 18.51 -16.63
CA ARG A 159 -9.33 18.37 -16.85
C ARG A 159 -10.04 18.15 -15.53
#